data_08e658394ee91d23cf4d607929774c5a
#
_entry.id   08e658394ee91d23cf4d607929774c5a
#
_cell.length_a   1.000
_cell.length_b   1.000
_cell.length_c   1.000
_cell.angle_alpha   90.00
_cell.angle_beta   90.00
_cell.angle_gamma   90.00
#
_symmetry.space_group_name_H-M   'P 1'
#
loop_
_entity.id
_entity.type
_entity.pdbx_description
1 polymer ?
#
loop_
_entity_poly.entity_id
_entity_poly.type
_entity_poly.pdbx_seq_one_letter_code
_entity_poly.pdbx_strand_id
1 'polypeptide(L)'
;MHILKNALGKVRKLESTLTRSVDRAARQLSRSGPRGPLEVLHAILAAVEERLEPAGRGAHVFPFNRIKVSILAPSRDIRARFSTVLDEDPPLPERISNRLHQLGCEVPGLHVRMAYVSEPSPDWLTPEFHIDFGRASLAGGPVPLVSPARELKLTITSGSADKPSYVLTLERINLGRCAELRDSRNRLIRTNHVVFKDGAGATNDTVSRRHAHIDYDESTKSFRIADDRSAHGTALVRNGRTIGVPAGSRGVRLQSGDEVMLGEARLRVRIADPS
;
A
#
# COMPACT_ATOMS: atom_id res chain seq x y z
N MET A 1 -42.77 -29.19 21.92
CA MET A 1 -42.83 -27.76 21.49
C MET A 1 -42.06 -26.79 22.40
N HIS A 2 -41.12 -27.26 23.24
CA HIS A 2 -40.40 -26.43 24.23
C HIS A 2 -38.93 -26.15 23.86
N ILE A 3 -38.36 -26.87 22.90
CA ILE A 3 -36.92 -26.77 22.55
C ILE A 3 -36.64 -25.61 21.60
N LEU A 4 -37.55 -25.24 20.72
CA LEU A 4 -37.39 -24.15 19.77
C LEU A 4 -37.45 -22.74 20.40
N LYS A 5 -38.18 -22.55 21.51
CA LYS A 5 -38.24 -21.26 22.22
C LYS A 5 -36.94 -20.91 22.95
N ASN A 6 -36.16 -21.91 23.40
CA ASN A 6 -34.89 -21.70 24.09
C ASN A 6 -33.73 -21.33 23.12
N ALA A 7 -33.77 -21.80 21.87
CA ALA A 7 -32.77 -21.47 20.87
C ALA A 7 -32.90 -20.00 20.38
N LEU A 8 -34.12 -19.54 20.12
CA LEU A 8 -34.40 -18.14 19.74
C LEU A 8 -34.06 -17.13 20.85
N GLY A 9 -34.26 -17.52 22.12
CA GLY A 9 -33.88 -16.68 23.27
C GLY A 9 -32.35 -16.51 23.43
N LYS A 10 -31.58 -17.56 23.10
CA LYS A 10 -30.09 -17.50 23.13
C LYS A 10 -29.51 -16.66 21.98
N VAL A 11 -30.07 -16.75 20.77
CA VAL A 11 -29.65 -15.96 19.63
C VAL A 11 -29.92 -14.46 19.86
N ARG A 12 -31.12 -14.09 20.35
CA ARG A 12 -31.44 -12.70 20.72
C ARG A 12 -30.57 -12.15 21.86
N LYS A 13 -30.16 -13.00 22.83
CA LYS A 13 -29.24 -12.59 23.89
C LYS A 13 -27.81 -12.36 23.36
N LEU A 14 -27.36 -13.17 22.41
CA LEU A 14 -26.06 -12.98 21.74
C LEU A 14 -26.03 -11.73 20.87
N GLU A 15 -27.09 -11.47 20.09
CA GLU A 15 -27.18 -10.23 19.29
C GLU A 15 -27.24 -8.99 20.18
N SER A 16 -28.00 -9.01 21.27
CA SER A 16 -28.08 -7.88 22.22
C SER A 16 -26.78 -7.65 22.99
N THR A 17 -25.95 -8.69 23.18
CA THR A 17 -24.65 -8.58 23.85
C THR A 17 -23.58 -8.03 22.90
N LEU A 18 -23.61 -8.45 21.63
CA LEU A 18 -22.76 -7.93 20.57
C LEU A 18 -23.07 -6.44 20.30
N THR A 19 -24.36 -6.08 20.16
CA THR A 19 -24.76 -4.68 19.96
C THR A 19 -24.36 -3.79 21.13
N ARG A 20 -24.49 -4.28 22.39
CA ARG A 20 -24.07 -3.51 23.59
C ARG A 20 -22.55 -3.42 23.73
N SER A 21 -21.77 -4.40 23.29
CA SER A 21 -20.31 -4.31 23.30
C SER A 21 -19.80 -3.34 22.24
N VAL A 22 -20.39 -3.33 21.05
CA VAL A 22 -20.11 -2.35 19.99
C VAL A 22 -20.52 -0.94 20.43
N ASP A 23 -21.73 -0.77 21.00
CA ASP A 23 -22.18 0.53 21.55
C ASP A 23 -21.33 1.02 22.74
N ARG A 24 -20.82 0.11 23.57
CA ARG A 24 -19.94 0.47 24.69
C ARG A 24 -18.57 0.87 24.20
N ALA A 25 -18.01 0.16 23.22
CA ALA A 25 -16.77 0.53 22.54
C ALA A 25 -16.91 1.88 21.81
N ALA A 26 -18.01 2.09 21.08
CA ALA A 26 -18.31 3.36 20.41
C ALA A 26 -18.47 4.53 21.40
N ARG A 27 -19.11 4.30 22.56
CA ARG A 27 -19.26 5.35 23.62
C ARG A 27 -17.99 5.59 24.41
N GLN A 28 -17.10 4.61 24.57
CA GLN A 28 -15.77 4.82 25.14
C GLN A 28 -14.85 5.59 24.19
N LEU A 29 -14.99 5.38 22.87
CA LEU A 29 -14.31 6.12 21.81
C LEU A 29 -14.75 7.60 21.73
N SER A 30 -16.00 7.90 22.10
CA SER A 30 -16.56 9.27 22.08
C SER A 30 -16.14 10.14 23.29
N ARG A 31 -15.43 9.60 24.26
CA ARG A 31 -15.01 10.32 25.48
C ARG A 31 -13.56 10.78 25.50
N SER A 32 -12.75 10.35 24.51
CA SER A 32 -11.38 10.81 24.36
C SER A 32 -11.35 11.89 23.29
N GLY A 33 -10.64 12.98 23.53
CA GLY A 33 -10.33 13.98 22.50
C GLY A 33 -9.65 13.36 21.27
N PRO A 34 -9.34 14.13 20.22
CA PRO A 34 -8.77 13.57 18.99
C PRO A 34 -7.53 12.74 19.32
N ARG A 35 -7.55 11.48 18.85
CA ARG A 35 -6.47 10.52 19.11
C ARG A 35 -5.15 11.02 18.57
N GLY A 36 -4.09 10.80 19.33
CA GLY A 36 -2.73 11.07 18.88
C GLY A 36 -2.29 10.08 17.78
N PRO A 37 -1.22 10.38 17.01
CA PRO A 37 -0.75 9.54 15.92
C PRO A 37 -0.43 8.10 16.34
N LEU A 38 0.13 7.89 17.52
CA LEU A 38 0.45 6.56 18.04
C LEU A 38 -0.82 5.76 18.40
N GLU A 39 -1.82 6.43 18.97
CA GLU A 39 -3.11 5.82 19.29
C GLU A 39 -3.87 5.41 18.02
N VAL A 40 -3.78 6.24 16.96
CA VAL A 40 -4.33 5.92 15.64
C VAL A 40 -3.61 4.74 15.01
N LEU A 41 -2.28 4.67 15.11
CA LEU A 41 -1.51 3.49 14.67
C LEU A 41 -2.00 2.21 15.34
N HIS A 42 -2.13 2.20 16.67
CA HIS A 42 -2.61 1.04 17.42
C HIS A 42 -4.05 0.67 17.06
N ALA A 43 -4.93 1.67 16.88
CA ALA A 43 -6.30 1.46 16.49
C ALA A 43 -6.42 0.85 15.07
N ILE A 44 -5.57 1.26 14.13
CA ILE A 44 -5.51 0.68 12.78
C ILE A 44 -5.08 -0.78 12.84
N LEU A 45 -4.00 -1.09 13.58
CA LEU A 45 -3.52 -2.46 13.72
C LEU A 45 -4.58 -3.36 14.38
N ALA A 46 -5.24 -2.89 15.44
CA ALA A 46 -6.33 -3.61 16.10
C ALA A 46 -7.52 -3.86 15.13
N ALA A 47 -7.92 -2.86 14.34
CA ALA A 47 -8.99 -3.01 13.37
C ALA A 47 -8.66 -4.02 12.24
N VAL A 48 -7.39 -4.15 11.88
CA VAL A 48 -6.93 -5.20 10.95
C VAL A 48 -7.00 -6.57 11.60
N GLU A 49 -6.58 -6.69 12.86
CA GLU A 49 -6.64 -7.95 13.63
C GLU A 49 -8.08 -8.44 13.85
N GLU A 50 -9.03 -7.54 14.07
CA GLU A 50 -10.46 -7.87 14.21
C GLU A 50 -11.06 -8.52 12.94
N ARG A 51 -10.40 -8.44 11.81
CA ARG A 51 -10.82 -9.06 10.54
C ARG A 51 -10.23 -10.45 10.31
N LEU A 52 -9.48 -10.98 11.28
CA LEU A 52 -8.99 -12.35 11.23
C LEU A 52 -10.12 -13.34 11.45
N GLU A 53 -10.20 -14.34 10.59
CA GLU A 53 -11.16 -15.44 10.69
C GLU A 53 -10.45 -16.69 11.21
N PRO A 54 -11.05 -17.47 12.14
CA PRO A 54 -10.47 -18.71 12.58
C PRO A 54 -10.52 -19.76 11.46
N ALA A 55 -9.36 -20.35 11.15
CA ALA A 55 -9.20 -21.38 10.10
C ALA A 55 -9.14 -22.82 10.65
N GLY A 56 -9.40 -23.02 11.94
CA GLY A 56 -9.25 -24.30 12.63
C GLY A 56 -7.83 -24.57 13.14
N ARG A 57 -7.70 -25.49 14.09
CA ARG A 57 -6.41 -25.88 14.72
C ARG A 57 -5.58 -24.70 15.28
N GLY A 58 -6.24 -23.60 15.67
CA GLY A 58 -5.54 -22.41 16.18
C GLY A 58 -4.92 -21.51 15.10
N ALA A 59 -5.13 -21.83 13.83
CA ALA A 59 -4.70 -20.97 12.73
C ALA A 59 -5.73 -19.86 12.44
N HIS A 60 -5.25 -18.74 11.93
CA HIS A 60 -6.09 -17.62 11.48
C HIS A 60 -5.86 -17.37 9.98
N VAL A 61 -6.89 -16.91 9.30
CA VAL A 61 -6.84 -16.48 7.91
C VAL A 61 -7.31 -15.03 7.84
N PHE A 62 -6.57 -14.22 7.10
CA PHE A 62 -7.01 -12.89 6.75
C PHE A 62 -7.68 -12.93 5.37
N PRO A 63 -9.00 -12.69 5.27
CA PRO A 63 -9.75 -12.97 4.05
C PRO A 63 -9.59 -11.91 2.94
N PHE A 64 -8.79 -10.88 3.17
CA PHE A 64 -8.59 -9.76 2.24
C PHE A 64 -7.15 -9.73 1.75
N ASN A 65 -6.94 -9.31 0.50
CA ASN A 65 -5.61 -9.05 -0.05
C ASN A 65 -5.37 -7.58 -0.43
N ARG A 66 -6.34 -6.71 -0.13
CA ARG A 66 -6.23 -5.27 -0.31
C ARG A 66 -6.72 -4.54 0.93
N ILE A 67 -5.89 -3.65 1.46
CA ILE A 67 -6.20 -2.76 2.58
C ILE A 67 -5.89 -1.33 2.14
N LYS A 68 -6.86 -0.43 2.25
CA LYS A 68 -6.66 1.00 2.05
C LYS A 68 -6.96 1.73 3.36
N VAL A 69 -5.95 2.39 3.91
CA VAL A 69 -6.08 3.21 5.12
C VAL A 69 -6.10 4.67 4.71
N SER A 70 -7.16 5.36 5.05
CA SER A 70 -7.31 6.81 4.84
C SER A 70 -7.20 7.51 6.20
N ILE A 71 -6.29 8.46 6.34
CA ILE A 71 -6.03 9.22 7.57
C ILE A 71 -6.53 10.65 7.39
N LEU A 72 -7.37 11.13 8.30
CA LEU A 72 -7.83 12.51 8.27
C LEU A 72 -6.69 13.45 8.68
N ALA A 73 -6.28 14.29 7.76
CA ALA A 73 -5.23 15.30 7.97
C ALA A 73 -5.61 16.61 7.26
N PRO A 74 -6.57 17.37 7.81
CA PRO A 74 -7.12 18.57 7.18
C PRO A 74 -6.11 19.72 7.07
N SER A 75 -5.03 19.70 7.85
CA SER A 75 -3.99 20.72 7.80
C SER A 75 -2.60 20.10 7.58
N ARG A 76 -1.65 20.96 7.16
CA ARG A 76 -0.25 20.59 6.96
C ARG A 76 0.41 20.12 8.26
N ASP A 77 0.07 20.76 9.38
CA ASP A 77 0.63 20.44 10.70
C ASP A 77 0.12 19.10 11.21
N ILE A 78 -1.19 18.84 11.07
CA ILE A 78 -1.77 17.54 11.42
C ILE A 78 -1.14 16.44 10.59
N ARG A 79 -0.99 16.66 9.28
CA ARG A 79 -0.33 15.70 8.40
C ARG A 79 1.13 15.46 8.81
N ALA A 80 1.89 16.50 9.13
CA ALA A 80 3.28 16.36 9.59
C ALA A 80 3.36 15.53 10.88
N ARG A 81 2.46 15.74 11.82
CA ARG A 81 2.39 14.95 13.06
C ARG A 81 2.09 13.47 12.78
N PHE A 82 1.14 13.16 11.91
CA PHE A 82 0.85 11.76 11.55
C PHE A 82 1.98 11.12 10.77
N SER A 83 2.61 11.83 9.84
CA SER A 83 3.72 11.30 9.05
C SER A 83 4.93 10.93 9.88
N THR A 84 5.21 11.65 10.97
CA THR A 84 6.30 11.33 11.90
C THR A 84 6.17 9.91 12.48
N VAL A 85 4.93 9.41 12.66
CA VAL A 85 4.69 8.09 13.27
C VAL A 85 4.34 7.03 12.21
N LEU A 86 3.54 7.39 11.22
CA LEU A 86 2.98 6.42 10.27
C LEU A 86 3.86 6.19 9.04
N ASP A 87 4.69 7.17 8.67
CA ASP A 87 5.64 7.07 7.55
C ASP A 87 7.07 6.68 8.02
N GLU A 88 7.30 6.61 9.35
CA GLU A 88 8.59 6.18 9.92
C GLU A 88 8.88 4.70 9.63
N ASP A 89 10.14 4.35 9.50
CA ASP A 89 10.60 3.02 9.15
C ASP A 89 10.45 2.00 10.33
N PRO A 90 9.70 0.90 10.16
CA PRO A 90 8.91 0.52 8.99
C PRO A 90 7.61 1.33 8.88
N PRO A 91 7.22 1.78 7.66
CA PRO A 91 5.99 2.55 7.47
C PRO A 91 4.74 1.71 7.73
N LEU A 92 3.60 2.38 7.99
CA LEU A 92 2.34 1.71 8.35
C LEU A 92 1.98 0.52 7.45
N PRO A 93 2.09 0.57 6.11
CA PRO A 93 1.81 -0.58 5.26
C PRO A 93 2.67 -1.81 5.59
N GLU A 94 3.95 -1.60 5.89
CA GLU A 94 4.87 -2.68 6.28
C GLU A 94 4.55 -3.21 7.69
N ARG A 95 4.17 -2.31 8.63
CA ARG A 95 3.74 -2.71 9.98
C ARG A 95 2.50 -3.59 9.94
N ILE A 96 1.52 -3.27 9.10
CA ILE A 96 0.32 -4.09 8.91
C ILE A 96 0.71 -5.47 8.34
N SER A 97 1.54 -5.52 7.30
CA SER A 97 2.00 -6.78 6.71
C SER A 97 2.77 -7.63 7.71
N ASN A 98 3.69 -7.02 8.46
CA ASN A 98 4.46 -7.69 9.50
C ASN A 98 3.55 -8.21 10.63
N ARG A 99 2.52 -7.46 10.99
CA ARG A 99 1.59 -7.87 12.04
C ARG A 99 0.76 -9.09 11.63
N LEU A 100 0.21 -9.10 10.42
CA LEU A 100 -0.50 -10.27 9.88
C LEU A 100 0.40 -11.49 9.83
N HIS A 101 1.65 -11.32 9.41
CA HIS A 101 2.63 -12.40 9.37
C HIS A 101 2.97 -12.95 10.77
N GLN A 102 3.14 -12.08 11.79
CA GLN A 102 3.34 -12.49 13.18
C GLN A 102 2.18 -13.32 13.73
N LEU A 103 0.96 -13.07 13.26
CA LEU A 103 -0.25 -13.80 13.61
C LEU A 103 -0.44 -15.08 12.78
N GLY A 104 0.58 -15.48 11.99
CA GLY A 104 0.56 -16.69 11.18
C GLY A 104 -0.27 -16.58 9.90
N CYS A 105 -0.67 -15.36 9.50
CA CYS A 105 -1.42 -15.13 8.28
C CYS A 105 -0.49 -14.79 7.13
N GLU A 106 -0.28 -15.73 6.22
CA GLU A 106 0.34 -15.47 4.93
C GLU A 106 -0.74 -15.04 3.93
N VAL A 107 -0.66 -13.81 3.45
CA VAL A 107 -1.62 -13.26 2.47
C VAL A 107 -0.88 -13.02 1.15
N PRO A 108 -0.95 -13.96 0.19
CA PRO A 108 -0.32 -13.79 -1.11
C PRO A 108 -0.87 -12.55 -1.82
N GLY A 109 0.03 -11.70 -2.30
CA GLY A 109 -0.36 -10.49 -3.02
C GLY A 109 -1.09 -9.44 -2.16
N LEU A 110 -0.79 -9.38 -0.85
CA LEU A 110 -1.33 -8.33 0.02
C LEU A 110 -0.86 -6.94 -0.44
N HIS A 111 -1.81 -6.08 -0.73
CA HIS A 111 -1.60 -4.68 -1.04
C HIS A 111 -2.16 -3.80 0.07
N VAL A 112 -1.27 -3.12 0.78
CA VAL A 112 -1.64 -2.15 1.82
C VAL A 112 -1.29 -0.75 1.34
N ARG A 113 -2.26 0.15 1.38
CA ARG A 113 -2.11 1.56 1.01
C ARG A 113 -2.49 2.46 2.16
N MET A 114 -1.78 3.57 2.27
CA MET A 114 -2.13 4.66 3.17
C MET A 114 -2.23 5.96 2.38
N ALA A 115 -3.25 6.76 2.69
CA ALA A 115 -3.44 8.08 2.12
C ALA A 115 -3.87 9.07 3.20
N TYR A 116 -3.40 10.31 3.11
CA TYR A 116 -3.88 11.42 3.92
C TYR A 116 -4.97 12.16 3.14
N VAL A 117 -6.10 12.39 3.78
CA VAL A 117 -7.25 13.10 3.20
C VAL A 117 -7.55 14.36 4.02
N SER A 118 -8.05 15.40 3.36
CA SER A 118 -8.42 16.66 4.02
C SER A 118 -9.80 16.63 4.64
N GLU A 119 -10.68 15.77 4.12
CA GLU A 119 -12.07 15.65 4.55
C GLU A 119 -12.45 14.18 4.71
N PRO A 120 -13.24 13.82 5.74
CA PRO A 120 -13.74 12.46 5.90
C PRO A 120 -14.88 12.20 4.93
N SER A 121 -15.00 10.97 4.42
CA SER A 121 -16.20 10.55 3.71
C SER A 121 -17.33 10.25 4.72
N PRO A 122 -18.62 10.41 4.33
CA PRO A 122 -19.78 10.13 5.21
C PRO A 122 -19.79 8.71 5.81
N ASP A 123 -19.13 7.77 5.14
CA ASP A 123 -19.08 6.35 5.55
C ASP A 123 -18.02 6.03 6.61
N TRP A 124 -17.30 7.05 7.10
CA TRP A 124 -16.27 6.81 8.10
C TRP A 124 -16.85 6.46 9.45
N LEU A 125 -16.38 5.34 10.01
CA LEU A 125 -16.81 4.86 11.33
C LEU A 125 -16.02 5.52 12.47
N THR A 126 -14.81 6.02 12.19
CA THR A 126 -13.97 6.73 13.15
C THR A 126 -13.60 8.11 12.59
N PRO A 127 -13.49 9.14 13.44
CA PRO A 127 -13.24 10.51 12.97
C PRO A 127 -11.82 10.70 12.41
N GLU A 128 -10.82 9.89 12.82
CA GLU A 128 -9.43 10.10 12.48
C GLU A 128 -8.96 9.28 11.28
N PHE A 129 -9.56 8.12 11.05
CA PHE A 129 -9.16 7.21 9.97
C PHE A 129 -10.30 6.31 9.49
N HIS A 130 -10.13 5.78 8.30
CA HIS A 130 -11.00 4.76 7.72
C HIS A 130 -10.18 3.65 7.07
N ILE A 131 -10.66 2.42 7.13
CA ILE A 131 -10.02 1.27 6.52
C ILE A 131 -11.00 0.57 5.59
N ASP A 132 -10.65 0.54 4.31
CA ASP A 132 -11.33 -0.27 3.31
C ASP A 132 -10.62 -1.61 3.16
N PHE A 133 -11.36 -2.69 3.31
CA PHE A 133 -10.89 -4.05 3.07
C PHE A 133 -11.46 -4.58 1.76
N GLY A 134 -10.62 -5.16 0.90
CA GLY A 134 -11.05 -5.70 -0.37
C GLY A 134 -10.36 -7.00 -0.74
N ARG A 135 -10.99 -7.77 -1.65
CA ARG A 135 -10.40 -8.92 -2.33
C ARG A 135 -10.14 -8.54 -3.78
N ALA A 136 -8.87 -8.51 -4.20
CA ALA A 136 -8.56 -8.55 -5.62
C ALA A 136 -8.65 -10.02 -6.06
N SER A 137 -9.43 -10.32 -7.10
CA SER A 137 -9.53 -11.68 -7.64
C SER A 137 -8.17 -12.12 -8.17
N LEU A 138 -7.63 -13.23 -7.65
CA LEU A 138 -6.45 -13.91 -8.18
C LEU A 138 -6.77 -14.77 -9.42
N ALA A 139 -8.05 -14.95 -9.73
CA ALA A 139 -8.51 -15.67 -10.91
C ALA A 139 -8.86 -14.65 -12.00
N GLY A 140 -8.40 -14.89 -13.22
CA GLY A 140 -8.64 -14.05 -14.41
C GLY A 140 -10.13 -13.89 -14.77
N GLY A 141 -10.88 -13.24 -13.88
CA GLY A 141 -12.19 -12.69 -14.20
C GLY A 141 -12.04 -11.36 -14.93
N PRO A 142 -13.11 -10.86 -15.61
CA PRO A 142 -13.03 -9.61 -16.34
C PRO A 142 -12.50 -8.52 -15.44
N VAL A 143 -11.34 -7.97 -15.82
CA VAL A 143 -10.72 -6.81 -15.17
C VAL A 143 -11.80 -5.74 -15.10
N PRO A 144 -12.10 -5.13 -13.92
CA PRO A 144 -12.94 -3.94 -13.89
C PRO A 144 -12.36 -2.97 -14.91
N LEU A 145 -13.19 -2.38 -15.75
CA LEU A 145 -12.81 -1.39 -16.76
C LEU A 145 -11.85 -0.39 -16.10
N VAL A 146 -10.55 -0.64 -16.27
CA VAL A 146 -9.49 0.24 -15.80
C VAL A 146 -9.67 1.50 -16.61
N SER A 147 -9.97 2.60 -15.95
CA SER A 147 -9.99 3.91 -16.62
C SER A 147 -8.70 4.05 -17.43
N PRO A 148 -8.75 4.33 -18.72
CA PRO A 148 -7.56 4.45 -19.57
C PRO A 148 -6.52 5.45 -19.05
N ALA A 149 -6.93 6.33 -18.13
CA ALA A 149 -6.08 7.29 -17.43
C ALA A 149 -5.01 6.71 -16.47
N ARG A 150 -4.96 5.38 -16.29
CA ARG A 150 -4.01 4.73 -15.34
C ARG A 150 -2.96 3.87 -16.01
N GLU A 151 -2.84 3.89 -17.30
CA GLU A 151 -1.83 3.10 -17.99
C GLU A 151 -0.50 3.85 -18.02
N LEU A 152 0.53 3.18 -17.48
CA LEU A 152 1.90 3.65 -17.51
C LEU A 152 2.75 2.70 -18.35
N LYS A 153 3.33 3.19 -19.44
CA LYS A 153 4.31 2.46 -20.23
C LYS A 153 5.72 2.91 -19.84
N LEU A 154 6.54 1.93 -19.47
CA LEU A 154 7.96 2.11 -19.17
C LEU A 154 8.79 1.36 -20.21
N THR A 155 9.68 2.05 -20.92
CA THR A 155 10.56 1.46 -21.93
C THR A 155 12.00 1.58 -21.48
N ILE A 156 12.74 0.48 -21.41
CA ILE A 156 14.14 0.48 -21.01
C ILE A 156 14.98 1.09 -22.14
N THR A 157 15.76 2.12 -21.80
CA THR A 157 16.64 2.84 -22.73
C THR A 157 18.11 2.61 -22.43
N SER A 158 18.47 2.23 -21.19
CA SER A 158 19.82 1.83 -20.80
C SER A 158 19.77 0.78 -19.70
N GLY A 159 20.65 -0.20 -19.72
CA GLY A 159 20.64 -1.36 -18.87
C GLY A 159 19.87 -2.54 -19.49
N SER A 160 19.85 -3.65 -18.79
CA SER A 160 19.21 -4.89 -19.20
C SER A 160 18.10 -5.28 -18.21
N ALA A 161 16.87 -5.39 -18.68
CA ALA A 161 15.74 -5.83 -17.87
C ALA A 161 15.13 -7.12 -18.44
N ASP A 162 14.20 -7.74 -17.70
CA ASP A 162 13.51 -8.95 -18.15
C ASP A 162 12.68 -8.73 -19.41
N LYS A 163 12.16 -7.50 -19.57
CA LYS A 163 11.40 -7.07 -20.74
C LYS A 163 11.93 -5.73 -21.24
N PRO A 164 11.91 -5.47 -22.56
CA PRO A 164 12.30 -4.18 -23.10
C PRO A 164 11.32 -3.06 -22.80
N SER A 165 10.06 -3.41 -22.54
CA SER A 165 9.03 -2.46 -22.11
C SER A 165 7.97 -3.13 -21.25
N TYR A 166 7.33 -2.33 -20.42
CA TYR A 166 6.28 -2.73 -19.48
C TYR A 166 5.08 -1.81 -19.68
N VAL A 167 3.88 -2.39 -19.76
CA VAL A 167 2.62 -1.66 -19.71
C VAL A 167 1.96 -2.05 -18.40
N LEU A 168 1.77 -1.09 -17.52
CA LEU A 168 1.40 -1.31 -16.12
C LEU A 168 0.20 -0.44 -15.76
N THR A 169 -0.79 -1.07 -15.14
CA THR A 169 -2.01 -0.43 -14.64
C THR A 169 -2.12 -0.51 -13.11
N LEU A 170 -1.02 -0.92 -12.46
CA LEU A 170 -0.93 -1.11 -11.04
C LEU A 170 -0.92 0.23 -10.30
N GLU A 171 -1.49 0.26 -9.14
CA GLU A 171 -1.47 1.41 -8.25
C GLU A 171 -0.07 1.69 -7.69
N ARG A 172 0.71 0.64 -7.45
CA ARG A 172 2.12 0.71 -7.07
C ARG A 172 2.96 -0.19 -7.95
N ILE A 173 3.98 0.40 -8.53
CA ILE A 173 4.93 -0.26 -9.43
C ILE A 173 6.31 -0.21 -8.77
N ASN A 174 6.83 -1.35 -8.39
CA ASN A 174 8.15 -1.48 -7.79
C ASN A 174 9.22 -1.71 -8.87
N LEU A 175 10.36 -1.02 -8.75
CA LEU A 175 11.49 -1.11 -9.67
C LEU A 175 12.75 -1.50 -8.89
N GLY A 176 13.53 -2.42 -9.44
CA GLY A 176 14.78 -2.81 -8.82
C GLY A 176 15.47 -3.95 -9.53
N ARG A 177 16.64 -4.31 -9.02
CA ARG A 177 17.42 -5.46 -9.48
C ARG A 177 16.92 -6.71 -8.77
N CYS A 178 16.69 -7.80 -9.51
CA CYS A 178 16.02 -9.04 -9.13
C CYS A 178 14.48 -8.94 -8.99
N ALA A 179 13.79 -10.05 -9.30
CA ALA A 179 12.33 -10.12 -9.26
C ALA A 179 11.78 -10.10 -7.83
N GLU A 180 12.41 -10.86 -6.95
CA GLU A 180 11.99 -11.01 -5.55
C GLU A 180 13.12 -10.64 -4.60
N LEU A 181 12.78 -9.89 -3.58
CA LEU A 181 13.66 -9.61 -2.45
C LEU A 181 13.20 -10.42 -1.24
N ARG A 182 14.11 -11.22 -0.69
CA ARG A 182 13.84 -12.05 0.48
C ARG A 182 14.79 -11.69 1.63
N ASP A 183 14.31 -11.85 2.86
CA ASP A 183 15.12 -11.63 4.06
C ASP A 183 16.07 -12.81 4.37
N SER A 184 16.84 -12.68 5.45
CA SER A 184 17.76 -13.72 5.92
C SER A 184 17.07 -15.04 6.31
N ARG A 185 15.75 -15.01 6.51
CA ARG A 185 14.91 -16.18 6.81
C ARG A 185 14.16 -16.69 5.58
N ASN A 186 14.58 -16.27 4.36
CA ASN A 186 13.96 -16.62 3.07
C ASN A 186 12.50 -16.13 2.90
N ARG A 187 12.04 -15.15 3.68
CA ARG A 187 10.70 -14.60 3.55
C ARG A 187 10.68 -13.52 2.47
N LEU A 188 9.63 -13.50 1.65
CA LEU A 188 9.44 -12.51 0.62
C LEU A 188 9.17 -11.13 1.25
N ILE A 189 10.07 -10.17 1.01
CA ILE A 189 9.94 -8.78 1.45
C ILE A 189 9.27 -7.93 0.37
N ARG A 190 9.67 -8.16 -0.91
CA ARG A 190 9.23 -7.33 -2.02
C ARG A 190 9.29 -8.09 -3.33
N THR A 191 8.31 -7.83 -4.20
CA THR A 191 8.34 -8.21 -5.62
C THR A 191 8.52 -6.94 -6.46
N ASN A 192 9.50 -6.94 -7.36
CA ASN A 192 9.66 -5.88 -8.35
C ASN A 192 8.85 -6.20 -9.60
N HIS A 193 8.17 -5.19 -10.14
CA HIS A 193 7.38 -5.29 -11.38
C HIS A 193 8.21 -4.93 -12.62
N VAL A 194 9.19 -4.03 -12.45
CA VAL A 194 10.22 -3.73 -13.44
C VAL A 194 11.54 -4.27 -12.90
N VAL A 195 12.03 -5.32 -13.53
CA VAL A 195 13.15 -6.12 -13.02
C VAL A 195 14.38 -5.90 -13.91
N PHE A 196 15.40 -5.27 -13.37
CA PHE A 196 16.73 -5.23 -13.96
C PHE A 196 17.47 -6.53 -13.63
N LYS A 197 18.15 -7.11 -14.62
CA LYS A 197 18.83 -8.40 -14.46
C LYS A 197 20.05 -8.25 -13.58
N ASP A 198 20.21 -9.15 -12.62
CA ASP A 198 21.38 -9.22 -11.78
C ASP A 198 22.60 -9.70 -12.58
N GLY A 199 23.77 -9.11 -12.37
CA GLY A 199 25.02 -9.48 -13.08
C GLY A 199 25.04 -9.17 -14.58
N ALA A 200 24.13 -8.33 -15.09
CA ALA A 200 24.05 -7.96 -16.50
C ALA A 200 24.93 -6.76 -16.88
N GLY A 201 25.99 -6.49 -16.12
CA GLY A 201 27.00 -5.45 -16.38
C GLY A 201 26.90 -4.23 -15.46
N ALA A 202 27.91 -3.35 -15.54
CA ALA A 202 28.12 -2.25 -14.62
C ALA A 202 26.89 -1.33 -14.45
N THR A 203 26.17 -1.04 -15.53
CA THR A 203 24.94 -0.22 -15.48
C THR A 203 23.89 -0.85 -14.55
N ASN A 204 23.66 -2.16 -14.66
CA ASN A 204 22.69 -2.87 -13.83
C ASN A 204 23.14 -2.96 -12.37
N ASP A 205 24.44 -2.99 -12.09
CA ASP A 205 24.98 -3.06 -10.74
C ASP A 205 24.71 -1.79 -9.93
N THR A 206 24.47 -0.67 -10.61
CA THR A 206 24.05 0.58 -9.96
C THR A 206 22.56 0.54 -9.54
N VAL A 207 21.77 -0.41 -10.04
CA VAL A 207 20.37 -0.56 -9.64
C VAL A 207 20.29 -1.37 -8.35
N SER A 208 19.80 -0.76 -7.28
CA SER A 208 19.56 -1.46 -6.01
C SER A 208 18.46 -2.52 -6.15
N ARG A 209 18.51 -3.60 -5.38
CA ARG A 209 17.45 -4.64 -5.37
C ARG A 209 16.09 -4.07 -5.01
N ARG A 210 16.04 -3.11 -4.09
CA ARG A 210 14.91 -2.24 -3.79
C ARG A 210 15.36 -0.82 -4.16
N HIS A 211 15.03 -0.35 -5.38
CA HIS A 211 15.55 0.91 -5.86
C HIS A 211 14.55 2.05 -5.73
N ALA A 212 13.42 1.92 -6.39
CA ALA A 212 12.38 2.93 -6.43
C ALA A 212 10.99 2.29 -6.54
N HIS A 213 9.96 3.11 -6.36
CA HIS A 213 8.60 2.74 -6.70
C HIS A 213 7.89 3.91 -7.37
N ILE A 214 6.87 3.58 -8.17
CA ILE A 214 5.95 4.54 -8.75
C ILE A 214 4.57 4.27 -8.16
N ASP A 215 3.96 5.29 -7.56
CA ASP A 215 2.58 5.26 -7.07
C ASP A 215 1.68 6.12 -7.95
N TYR A 216 0.44 5.67 -8.13
CA TYR A 216 -0.61 6.49 -8.72
C TYR A 216 -1.36 7.23 -7.60
N ASP A 217 -1.37 8.55 -7.67
CA ASP A 217 -2.10 9.41 -6.74
C ASP A 217 -3.49 9.71 -7.31
N GLU A 218 -4.51 9.10 -6.72
CA GLU A 218 -5.90 9.28 -7.12
C GLU A 218 -6.40 10.72 -6.98
N SER A 219 -5.92 11.45 -5.98
CA SER A 219 -6.38 12.81 -5.70
C SER A 219 -5.90 13.80 -6.76
N THR A 220 -4.66 13.60 -7.25
CA THR A 220 -4.04 14.42 -8.28
C THR A 220 -4.08 13.77 -9.67
N LYS A 221 -4.62 12.53 -9.76
CA LYS A 221 -4.66 11.70 -10.97
C LYS A 221 -3.33 11.66 -11.70
N SER A 222 -2.25 11.44 -10.94
CA SER A 222 -0.89 11.48 -11.45
C SER A 222 0.00 10.39 -10.87
N PHE A 223 0.95 9.93 -11.67
CA PHE A 223 1.99 9.04 -11.20
C PHE A 223 3.11 9.85 -10.53
N ARG A 224 3.67 9.29 -9.46
CA ARG A 224 4.83 9.84 -8.74
C ARG A 224 5.86 8.75 -8.52
N ILE A 225 7.13 9.06 -8.77
CA ILE A 225 8.25 8.16 -8.47
C ILE A 225 8.91 8.61 -7.17
N ALA A 226 9.19 7.63 -6.30
CA ALA A 226 9.93 7.83 -5.05
C ALA A 226 11.13 6.89 -4.99
N ASP A 227 12.22 7.36 -4.41
CA ASP A 227 13.43 6.59 -4.16
C ASP A 227 13.31 5.81 -2.84
N ASP A 228 13.60 4.51 -2.87
CA ASP A 228 13.50 3.60 -1.73
C ASP A 228 14.82 3.49 -0.95
N ARG A 229 15.58 4.57 -0.84
CA ARG A 229 16.93 4.66 -0.27
C ARG A 229 17.93 3.80 -1.06
N SER A 230 17.90 3.98 -2.37
CA SER A 230 18.81 3.30 -3.28
C SER A 230 20.26 3.76 -3.08
N ALA A 231 21.23 2.90 -3.43
CA ALA A 231 22.65 3.21 -3.23
C ALA A 231 23.16 4.30 -4.18
N HIS A 232 22.62 4.39 -5.40
CA HIS A 232 23.06 5.32 -6.45
C HIS A 232 22.05 6.41 -6.78
N GLY A 233 20.93 6.46 -6.04
CA GLY A 233 19.90 7.47 -6.19
C GLY A 233 19.02 7.30 -7.42
N THR A 234 17.89 8.01 -7.37
CA THR A 234 16.90 8.09 -8.46
C THR A 234 16.86 9.53 -8.97
N ALA A 235 16.77 9.73 -10.26
CA ALA A 235 16.58 11.04 -10.87
C ALA A 235 15.65 10.96 -12.09
N LEU A 236 15.12 12.11 -12.51
CA LEU A 236 14.37 12.30 -13.74
C LEU A 236 15.13 13.25 -14.67
N VAL A 237 15.12 12.96 -15.95
CA VAL A 237 15.51 13.93 -16.97
C VAL A 237 14.25 14.39 -17.69
N ARG A 238 13.96 15.69 -17.62
CA ARG A 238 12.81 16.34 -18.24
C ARG A 238 13.26 17.59 -18.99
N ASN A 239 13.01 17.61 -20.29
CA ASN A 239 13.42 18.76 -21.15
C ASN A 239 14.90 19.12 -20.98
N GLY A 240 15.78 18.10 -20.91
CA GLY A 240 17.22 18.27 -20.73
C GLY A 240 17.67 18.65 -19.30
N ARG A 241 16.75 18.79 -18.34
CA ARG A 241 17.09 19.11 -16.95
C ARG A 241 16.99 17.87 -16.08
N THR A 242 17.98 17.66 -15.22
CA THR A 242 17.97 16.59 -14.23
C THR A 242 17.28 17.05 -12.94
N ILE A 243 16.33 16.27 -12.48
CA ILE A 243 15.56 16.49 -11.25
C ILE A 243 15.83 15.32 -10.34
N GLY A 244 16.52 15.53 -9.23
CA GLY A 244 16.77 14.49 -8.22
C GLY A 244 15.48 14.09 -7.52
N VAL A 245 15.34 12.81 -7.20
CA VAL A 245 14.25 12.27 -6.37
C VAL A 245 14.81 12.02 -4.98
N PRO A 246 14.49 12.86 -3.97
CA PRO A 246 15.05 12.69 -2.63
C PRO A 246 14.57 11.36 -2.02
N ALA A 247 15.49 10.61 -1.41
CA ALA A 247 15.19 9.36 -0.74
C ALA A 247 14.17 9.56 0.40
N GLY A 248 13.18 8.67 0.51
CA GLY A 248 12.16 8.74 1.55
C GLY A 248 11.19 9.91 1.42
N SER A 249 11.22 10.67 0.30
CA SER A 249 10.25 11.73 0.03
C SER A 249 8.95 11.18 -0.58
N ARG A 250 7.94 12.07 -0.71
CA ARG A 250 6.70 11.76 -1.48
C ARG A 250 6.92 11.49 -2.96
N GLY A 251 8.17 11.54 -3.40
CA GLY A 251 8.53 11.38 -4.78
C GLY A 251 8.18 12.58 -5.67
N VAL A 252 8.61 12.49 -6.92
CA VAL A 252 8.45 13.50 -7.96
C VAL A 252 7.36 13.07 -8.93
N ARG A 253 6.47 14.00 -9.33
CA ARG A 253 5.42 13.72 -10.32
C ARG A 253 6.04 13.39 -11.67
N LEU A 254 5.58 12.28 -12.27
CA LEU A 254 5.98 11.86 -13.62
C LEU A 254 5.16 12.59 -14.70
N GLN A 255 5.78 12.78 -15.85
CA GLN A 255 5.15 13.26 -17.08
C GLN A 255 5.51 12.34 -18.24
N SER A 256 4.65 12.28 -19.25
CA SER A 256 4.99 11.60 -20.50
C SER A 256 6.24 12.25 -21.14
N GLY A 257 7.19 11.41 -21.54
CA GLY A 257 8.47 11.87 -22.09
C GLY A 257 9.61 11.98 -21.08
N ASP A 258 9.32 11.88 -19.76
CA ASP A 258 10.40 11.81 -18.76
C ASP A 258 11.30 10.59 -19.00
N GLU A 259 12.58 10.76 -18.76
CA GLU A 259 13.52 9.65 -18.61
C GLU A 259 13.85 9.48 -17.13
N VAL A 260 13.54 8.32 -16.58
CA VAL A 260 13.87 7.95 -15.20
C VAL A 260 15.25 7.31 -15.19
N MET A 261 16.10 7.76 -14.27
CA MET A 261 17.41 7.19 -13.98
C MET A 261 17.36 6.44 -12.65
N LEU A 262 17.78 5.18 -12.66
CA LEU A 262 17.99 4.34 -11.48
C LEU A 262 19.49 4.03 -11.39
N GLY A 263 20.25 4.90 -10.71
CA GLY A 263 21.69 4.93 -10.90
C GLY A 263 22.03 5.28 -12.36
N GLU A 264 22.72 4.38 -13.08
CA GLU A 264 23.06 4.55 -14.51
C GLU A 264 22.02 3.95 -15.47
N ALA A 265 21.15 3.05 -14.97
CA ALA A 265 20.09 2.48 -15.77
C ALA A 265 18.99 3.51 -16.08
N ARG A 266 18.41 3.43 -17.28
CA ARG A 266 17.44 4.43 -17.74
C ARG A 266 16.20 3.78 -18.32
N LEU A 267 15.06 4.42 -18.11
CA LEU A 267 13.79 4.04 -18.70
C LEU A 267 12.97 5.28 -19.06
N ARG A 268 12.28 5.22 -20.19
CA ARG A 268 11.39 6.28 -20.67
C ARG A 268 9.96 6.05 -20.24
N VAL A 269 9.32 7.11 -19.80
CA VAL A 269 7.96 7.14 -19.30
C VAL A 269 7.00 7.58 -20.40
N ARG A 270 5.90 6.85 -20.58
CA ARG A 270 4.73 7.30 -21.34
C ARG A 270 3.47 6.99 -20.51
N ILE A 271 2.67 8.02 -20.27
CA ILE A 271 1.40 7.93 -19.57
C ILE A 271 0.32 8.01 -20.64
N ALA A 272 -0.66 7.09 -20.61
CA ALA A 272 -1.80 7.19 -21.50
C ALA A 272 -2.61 8.45 -21.15
N ASP A 273 -2.92 9.24 -22.17
CA ASP A 273 -3.81 10.38 -21.99
C ASP A 273 -5.23 9.86 -21.71
N PRO A 274 -5.95 10.45 -20.76
CA PRO A 274 -7.36 10.16 -20.60
C PRO A 274 -8.10 10.65 -21.85
N SER A 275 -8.66 9.72 -22.60
CA SER A 275 -9.54 10.01 -23.75
C SER A 275 -10.84 10.63 -23.27
#